data_9a24bff9ed44fa848eeebcc99780bacc
#
_entry.id   9a24bff9ed44fa848eeebcc99780bacc
#
_cell.length_a   1.000
_cell.length_b   1.000
_cell.length_c   1.000
_cell.angle_alpha   90.00
_cell.angle_beta   90.00
_cell.angle_gamma   90.00
#
_symmetry.space_group_name_H-M   'P 1'
#
loop_
_entity.id
_entity.type
_entity.pdbx_description
1 polymer ?
#
loop_
_entity_poly.entity_id
_entity_poly.type
_entity_poly.pdbx_seq_one_letter_code
_entity_poly.pdbx_strand_id
1 'polypeptide(L)'
;MTAPLTLLIVEDETPLAEMHAEFIRHFPGCATVWLAGNLAQAREMITRFKPTLILLDNYLPDGKGITLLHELSQARFTGGVVFTTAASDMDTVSDAVRCGVFDYLVKPIAYERLGQTLVRFQQRMAMVSANASASQRQIDEMFNAYARGKPKEAL
;
A
#
# COMPACT_ATOMS: atom_id res chain seq x y z
N MET A 1 -22.12 -1.86 1.63
CA MET A 1 -21.12 -1.58 2.66
C MET A 1 -19.72 -1.79 2.11
N THR A 2 -18.83 -0.87 2.41
CA THR A 2 -17.43 -1.00 2.02
C THR A 2 -16.75 -2.04 2.90
N ALA A 3 -15.94 -2.92 2.32
CA ALA A 3 -15.12 -3.85 3.09
C ALA A 3 -14.21 -3.09 4.05
N PRO A 4 -13.94 -3.61 5.26
CA PRO A 4 -13.05 -2.95 6.20
C PRO A 4 -11.62 -2.94 5.65
N LEU A 5 -10.89 -1.87 5.97
CA LEU A 5 -9.47 -1.78 5.66
C LEU A 5 -8.69 -2.69 6.60
N THR A 6 -7.95 -3.63 6.05
CA THR A 6 -7.00 -4.46 6.79
C THR A 6 -5.61 -4.22 6.24
N LEU A 7 -4.64 -3.96 7.11
CA LEU A 7 -3.35 -3.46 6.67
C LEU A 7 -2.21 -4.25 7.29
N LEU A 8 -1.26 -4.64 6.44
CA LEU A 8 -0.02 -5.25 6.88
C LEU A 8 1.12 -4.22 6.74
N ILE A 9 1.84 -4.00 7.83
CA ILE A 9 3.04 -3.16 7.84
C ILE A 9 4.25 -4.06 7.81
N VAL A 10 5.11 -3.91 6.79
CA VAL A 10 6.37 -4.65 6.67
C VAL A 10 7.51 -3.69 6.94
N GLU A 11 8.01 -3.74 8.17
CA GLU A 11 9.05 -2.84 8.70
C GLU A 11 9.84 -3.57 9.78
N ASP A 12 11.16 -3.59 9.67
CA ASP A 12 12.02 -4.30 10.62
C ASP A 12 12.28 -3.53 11.92
N GLU A 13 12.20 -2.21 11.90
CA GLU A 13 12.35 -1.39 13.11
C GLU A 13 11.04 -1.44 13.90
N THR A 14 11.00 -2.28 14.93
CA THR A 14 9.78 -2.52 15.71
C THR A 14 9.16 -1.23 16.29
N PRO A 15 9.93 -0.31 16.92
CA PRO A 15 9.32 0.92 17.42
C PRO A 15 8.68 1.75 16.32
N LEU A 16 9.29 1.82 15.15
CA LEU A 16 8.75 2.57 14.01
C LEU A 16 7.49 1.90 13.48
N ALA A 17 7.49 0.58 13.34
CA ALA A 17 6.32 -0.19 12.92
C ALA A 17 5.14 0.02 13.87
N GLU A 18 5.40 0.02 15.18
CA GLU A 18 4.37 0.26 16.20
C GLU A 18 3.80 1.68 16.13
N MET A 19 4.63 2.67 15.85
CA MET A 19 4.17 4.07 15.67
C MET A 19 3.23 4.18 14.48
N HIS A 20 3.58 3.56 13.36
CA HIS A 20 2.72 3.53 12.18
C HIS A 20 1.41 2.79 12.45
N ALA A 21 1.49 1.65 13.13
CA ALA A 21 0.32 0.86 13.50
C ALA A 21 -0.64 1.66 14.38
N GLU A 22 -0.12 2.39 15.36
CA GLU A 22 -0.93 3.22 16.24
C GLU A 22 -1.72 4.27 15.47
N PHE A 23 -1.07 4.98 14.56
CA PHE A 23 -1.74 5.95 13.70
C PHE A 23 -2.84 5.29 12.87
N ILE A 24 -2.52 4.15 12.24
CA ILE A 24 -3.44 3.48 11.30
C ILE A 24 -4.62 2.87 12.04
N ARG A 25 -4.42 2.31 13.25
CA ARG A 25 -5.51 1.74 14.05
C ARG A 25 -6.57 2.77 14.40
N HIS A 26 -6.19 4.02 14.58
CA HIS A 26 -7.11 5.11 14.88
C HIS A 26 -7.74 5.72 13.63
N PHE A 27 -7.32 5.27 12.46
CA PHE A 27 -7.88 5.77 11.21
C PHE A 27 -9.28 5.20 10.99
N PRO A 28 -10.29 6.04 10.67
CA PRO A 28 -11.67 5.56 10.48
C PRO A 28 -11.77 4.50 9.38
N GLY A 29 -12.43 3.39 9.69
CA GLY A 29 -12.60 2.30 8.74
C GLY A 29 -11.53 1.24 8.78
N CYS A 30 -10.47 1.41 9.58
CA CYS A 30 -9.46 0.38 9.77
C CYS A 30 -9.96 -0.68 10.74
N ALA A 31 -9.93 -1.96 10.32
CA ALA A 31 -10.37 -3.07 11.14
C ALA A 31 -9.21 -3.77 11.83
N THR A 32 -8.11 -3.98 11.13
CA THR A 32 -6.98 -4.77 11.64
C THR A 32 -5.67 -4.27 11.06
N VAL A 33 -4.63 -4.26 11.90
CA VAL A 33 -3.26 -3.97 11.46
C VAL A 33 -2.36 -5.10 11.95
N TRP A 34 -1.60 -5.70 11.02
CA TRP A 34 -0.59 -6.70 11.32
C TRP A 34 0.80 -6.13 11.07
N LEU A 35 1.78 -6.66 11.78
CA LEU A 35 3.19 -6.27 11.65
C LEU A 35 4.03 -7.46 11.21
N ALA A 36 4.89 -7.25 10.23
CA ALA A 36 5.90 -8.21 9.81
C ALA A 36 7.26 -7.52 9.80
N GLY A 37 8.27 -8.15 10.40
CA GLY A 37 9.61 -7.58 10.51
C GLY A 37 10.56 -8.00 9.40
N ASN A 38 10.14 -8.89 8.52
CA ASN A 38 10.96 -9.39 7.41
C ASN A 38 10.09 -9.94 6.30
N LEU A 39 10.71 -10.29 5.18
CA LEU A 39 9.98 -10.79 4.00
C LEU A 39 9.32 -12.14 4.24
N ALA A 40 9.99 -13.03 4.96
CA ALA A 40 9.43 -14.36 5.24
C ALA A 40 8.13 -14.26 6.03
N GLN A 41 8.11 -13.43 7.08
CA GLN A 41 6.89 -13.17 7.85
C GLN A 41 5.82 -12.49 6.99
N ALA A 42 6.22 -11.54 6.16
CA ALA A 42 5.29 -10.84 5.29
C ALA A 42 4.60 -11.80 4.32
N ARG A 43 5.36 -12.70 3.67
CA ARG A 43 4.80 -13.68 2.74
C ARG A 43 3.79 -14.60 3.43
N GLU A 44 4.12 -15.07 4.63
CA GLU A 44 3.22 -15.92 5.42
C GLU A 44 1.93 -15.19 5.76
N MET A 45 2.04 -13.97 6.24
CA MET A 45 0.88 -13.16 6.65
C MET A 45 0.01 -12.77 5.47
N ILE A 46 0.59 -12.45 4.32
CA ILE A 46 -0.16 -12.14 3.10
C ILE A 46 -1.00 -13.34 2.67
N THR A 47 -0.40 -14.52 2.67
CA THR A 47 -1.10 -15.76 2.29
C THR A 47 -2.21 -16.08 3.28
N ARG A 48 -1.94 -15.92 4.56
CA ARG A 48 -2.85 -16.31 5.64
C ARG A 48 -3.99 -15.32 5.85
N PHE A 49 -3.69 -14.03 5.88
CA PHE A 49 -4.66 -13.00 6.27
C PHE A 49 -5.22 -12.20 5.10
N LYS A 50 -4.56 -12.22 3.97
CA LYS A 50 -4.99 -11.51 2.75
C LYS A 50 -5.32 -10.04 3.03
N PRO A 51 -4.34 -9.24 3.50
CA PRO A 51 -4.59 -7.83 3.80
C PRO A 51 -5.08 -7.09 2.55
N THR A 52 -5.89 -6.06 2.76
CA THR A 52 -6.35 -5.22 1.65
C THR A 52 -5.29 -4.21 1.22
N LEU A 53 -4.39 -3.85 2.12
CA LEU A 53 -3.32 -2.90 1.86
C LEU A 53 -2.05 -3.33 2.56
N ILE A 54 -0.92 -3.17 1.90
CA ILE A 54 0.40 -3.47 2.46
C ILE A 54 1.24 -2.19 2.44
N LEU A 55 1.76 -1.79 3.60
CA LEU A 55 2.77 -0.74 3.69
C LEU A 55 4.13 -1.44 3.74
N LEU A 56 4.93 -1.29 2.68
CA LEU A 56 6.10 -2.12 2.43
C LEU A 56 7.37 -1.28 2.37
N ASP A 57 8.30 -1.54 3.30
CA ASP A 57 9.64 -0.96 3.27
C ASP A 57 10.53 -1.74 2.31
N ASN A 58 11.49 -1.04 1.69
CA ASN A 58 12.42 -1.68 0.76
C ASN A 58 13.57 -2.43 1.46
N TYR A 59 14.04 -1.94 2.59
CA TYR A 59 15.24 -2.53 3.24
C TYR A 59 14.85 -3.38 4.44
N LEU A 60 14.92 -4.69 4.28
CA LEU A 60 14.53 -5.68 5.27
C LEU A 60 15.70 -6.63 5.53
N PRO A 61 15.74 -7.29 6.71
CA PRO A 61 16.90 -8.14 7.07
C PRO A 61 17.17 -9.28 6.09
N ASP A 62 16.13 -9.82 5.47
CA ASP A 62 16.23 -10.98 4.58
C ASP A 62 16.03 -10.66 3.10
N GLY A 63 16.09 -9.38 2.73
CA GLY A 63 16.01 -8.99 1.34
C GLY A 63 15.39 -7.62 1.12
N LYS A 64 15.06 -7.33 -0.12
CA LYS A 64 14.46 -6.05 -0.49
C LYS A 64 12.96 -6.17 -0.73
N GLY A 65 12.22 -5.17 -0.26
CA GLY A 65 10.78 -5.10 -0.46
C GLY A 65 10.36 -5.11 -1.92
N ILE A 66 11.19 -4.54 -2.80
CA ILE A 66 10.91 -4.56 -4.24
C ILE A 66 10.79 -5.99 -4.79
N THR A 67 11.51 -6.94 -4.24
CA THR A 67 11.40 -8.35 -4.61
C THR A 67 10.00 -8.90 -4.28
N LEU A 68 9.51 -8.59 -3.08
CA LEU A 68 8.16 -9.00 -2.69
C LEU A 68 7.10 -8.33 -3.57
N LEU A 69 7.31 -7.07 -3.91
CA LEU A 69 6.39 -6.35 -4.80
C LEU A 69 6.29 -7.02 -6.17
N HIS A 70 7.42 -7.44 -6.75
CA HIS A 70 7.42 -8.21 -8.01
C HIS A 70 6.65 -9.53 -7.87
N GLU A 71 6.87 -10.25 -6.77
CA GLU A 71 6.15 -11.51 -6.49
C GLU A 71 4.65 -11.28 -6.42
N LEU A 72 4.21 -10.23 -5.72
CA LEU A 72 2.80 -9.88 -5.59
C LEU A 72 2.19 -9.51 -6.94
N SER A 73 2.91 -8.76 -7.74
CA SER A 73 2.48 -8.38 -9.08
C SER A 73 2.28 -9.62 -9.98
N GLN A 74 3.23 -10.55 -9.96
CA GLN A 74 3.14 -11.79 -10.72
C GLN A 74 2.02 -12.70 -10.22
N ALA A 75 1.78 -12.72 -8.93
CA ALA A 75 0.72 -13.51 -8.31
C ALA A 75 -0.67 -12.85 -8.45
N ARG A 76 -0.75 -11.68 -9.07
CA ARG A 76 -1.98 -10.91 -9.23
C ARG A 76 -2.66 -10.60 -7.90
N PHE A 77 -1.86 -10.14 -6.95
CA PHE A 77 -2.38 -9.70 -5.65
C PHE A 77 -3.44 -8.62 -5.86
N THR A 78 -4.63 -8.82 -5.28
CA THR A 78 -5.77 -7.94 -5.50
C THR A 78 -5.80 -6.73 -4.56
N GLY A 79 -5.00 -6.75 -3.50
CA GLY A 79 -4.86 -5.62 -2.60
C GLY A 79 -3.98 -4.53 -3.18
N GLY A 80 -3.82 -3.45 -2.41
CA GLY A 80 -2.90 -2.36 -2.77
C GLY A 80 -1.57 -2.49 -2.03
N VAL A 81 -0.53 -1.89 -2.59
CA VAL A 81 0.76 -1.76 -1.94
C VAL A 81 1.14 -0.29 -1.90
N VAL A 82 1.48 0.20 -0.72
CA VAL A 82 2.10 1.50 -0.51
C VAL A 82 3.57 1.25 -0.19
N PHE A 83 4.44 1.71 -1.07
CA PHE A 83 5.87 1.45 -0.95
C PHE A 83 6.54 2.59 -0.20
N THR A 84 7.46 2.28 0.73
CA THR A 84 8.21 3.29 1.46
C THR A 84 9.68 3.21 1.09
N THR A 85 10.31 4.36 0.90
CA THR A 85 11.70 4.42 0.42
C THR A 85 12.39 5.69 0.89
N ALA A 86 13.73 5.67 0.88
CA ALA A 86 14.50 6.88 1.07
C ALA A 86 14.43 7.76 -0.19
N ALA A 87 14.49 9.08 -0.01
CA ALA A 87 14.36 10.04 -1.09
C ALA A 87 15.41 9.87 -2.21
N SER A 88 16.56 9.30 -1.89
CA SER A 88 17.66 9.12 -2.85
C SER A 88 17.54 7.88 -3.74
N ASP A 89 16.53 7.03 -3.51
CA ASP A 89 16.43 5.72 -4.19
C ASP A 89 15.44 5.78 -5.35
N MET A 90 15.74 6.62 -6.35
CA MET A 90 14.83 6.87 -7.48
C MET A 90 14.67 5.67 -8.41
N ASP A 91 15.70 4.83 -8.56
CA ASP A 91 15.59 3.62 -9.38
C ASP A 91 14.56 2.65 -8.79
N THR A 92 14.57 2.50 -7.47
CA THR A 92 13.59 1.67 -6.78
C THR A 92 12.18 2.26 -6.90
N VAL A 93 12.04 3.58 -6.78
CA VAL A 93 10.75 4.26 -6.96
C VAL A 93 10.20 4.00 -8.36
N SER A 94 11.02 4.14 -9.39
CA SER A 94 10.61 3.90 -10.78
C SER A 94 10.15 2.46 -10.98
N ASP A 95 10.89 1.50 -10.42
CA ASP A 95 10.53 0.09 -10.51
C ASP A 95 9.22 -0.21 -9.79
N ALA A 96 9.02 0.36 -8.59
CA ALA A 96 7.79 0.20 -7.84
C ALA A 96 6.57 0.75 -8.59
N VAL A 97 6.72 1.91 -9.23
CA VAL A 97 5.65 2.50 -10.05
C VAL A 97 5.28 1.59 -11.21
N ARG A 98 6.27 0.98 -11.88
CA ARG A 98 6.01 0.02 -12.96
C ARG A 98 5.28 -1.22 -12.47
N CYS A 99 5.52 -1.63 -11.23
CA CYS A 99 4.81 -2.78 -10.64
C CYS A 99 3.38 -2.44 -10.21
N GLY A 100 2.97 -1.19 -10.32
CA GLY A 100 1.59 -0.78 -10.04
C GLY A 100 1.30 -0.52 -8.58
N VAL A 101 2.26 0.02 -7.82
CA VAL A 101 1.99 0.42 -6.42
C VAL A 101 0.85 1.45 -6.37
N PHE A 102 0.05 1.38 -5.33
CA PHE A 102 -1.02 2.36 -5.13
C PHE A 102 -0.44 3.73 -4.82
N ASP A 103 0.60 3.78 -3.99
CA ASP A 103 1.29 5.01 -3.63
C ASP A 103 2.69 4.67 -3.15
N TYR A 104 3.54 5.68 -3.04
CA TYR A 104 4.82 5.54 -2.36
C TYR A 104 5.03 6.73 -1.43
N LEU A 105 5.73 6.48 -0.34
CA LEU A 105 5.99 7.50 0.68
C LEU A 105 7.49 7.58 0.92
N VAL A 106 7.99 8.81 0.99
CA VAL A 106 9.40 9.06 1.29
C VAL A 106 9.60 9.08 2.80
N LYS A 107 10.60 8.36 3.27
CA LYS A 107 10.95 8.37 4.70
C LYS A 107 11.67 9.67 5.10
N PRO A 108 11.41 10.21 6.30
CA PRO A 108 10.44 9.74 7.29
C PRO A 108 9.01 10.01 6.88
N ILE A 109 8.10 9.07 7.18
CA ILE A 109 6.71 9.16 6.76
C ILE A 109 6.00 10.26 7.53
N ALA A 110 5.44 11.23 6.81
CA ALA A 110 4.54 12.22 7.41
C ALA A 110 3.14 11.62 7.55
N TYR A 111 2.59 11.62 8.75
CA TYR A 111 1.30 10.98 9.01
C TYR A 111 0.13 11.66 8.29
N GLU A 112 0.22 12.97 8.07
CA GLU A 112 -0.75 13.66 7.25
C GLU A 112 -0.78 13.09 5.83
N ARG A 113 0.39 12.86 5.26
CA ARG A 113 0.52 12.28 3.91
C ARG A 113 0.04 10.84 3.87
N LEU A 114 0.35 10.04 4.89
CA LEU A 114 -0.15 8.67 5.01
C LEU A 114 -1.67 8.66 5.12
N GLY A 115 -2.24 9.57 5.90
CA GLY A 115 -3.69 9.70 6.02
C GLY A 115 -4.36 9.98 4.68
N GLN A 116 -3.78 10.85 3.87
CA GLN A 116 -4.28 11.12 2.51
C GLN A 116 -4.27 9.86 1.64
N THR A 117 -3.22 9.06 1.74
CA THR A 117 -3.12 7.79 1.01
C THR A 117 -4.22 6.83 1.44
N LEU A 118 -4.47 6.71 2.74
CA LEU A 118 -5.51 5.82 3.27
C LEU A 118 -6.91 6.26 2.83
N VAL A 119 -7.19 7.56 2.82
CA VAL A 119 -8.48 8.08 2.33
C VAL A 119 -8.67 7.71 0.86
N ARG A 120 -7.66 7.93 0.02
CA ARG A 120 -7.75 7.58 -1.40
C ARG A 120 -7.93 6.09 -1.63
N PHE A 121 -7.26 5.26 -0.83
CA PHE A 121 -7.40 3.82 -0.94
C PHE A 121 -8.81 3.37 -0.55
N GLN A 122 -9.38 3.92 0.51
CA GLN A 122 -10.76 3.64 0.91
C GLN A 122 -11.76 4.06 -0.17
N GLN A 123 -11.54 5.20 -0.81
CA GLN A 123 -12.38 5.65 -1.92
C GLN A 123 -12.34 4.66 -3.08
N ARG A 124 -11.15 4.16 -3.42
CA ARG A 124 -10.99 3.13 -4.46
C ARG A 124 -11.74 1.85 -4.09
N MET A 125 -11.61 1.40 -2.84
CA MET A 125 -12.31 0.20 -2.36
C MET A 125 -13.83 0.36 -2.46
N ALA A 126 -14.35 1.53 -2.08
CA ALA A 126 -15.79 1.82 -2.15
C ALA A 126 -16.29 1.79 -3.60
N MET A 127 -15.53 2.34 -4.53
CA MET A 127 -15.88 2.33 -5.95
C MET A 127 -15.93 0.92 -6.52
N VAL A 128 -14.94 0.10 -6.19
CA VAL A 128 -14.88 -1.29 -6.65
C VAL A 128 -16.01 -2.12 -6.07
N SER A 129 -16.32 -1.95 -4.78
CA SER A 129 -17.38 -2.70 -4.11
C SER A 129 -18.77 -2.30 -4.60
N ALA A 130 -18.98 -1.02 -4.91
CA ALA A 130 -20.29 -0.51 -5.30
C ALA A 130 -20.68 -0.88 -6.74
N ASN A 131 -19.69 -1.18 -7.59
CA ASN A 131 -19.89 -1.30 -9.04
C ASN A 131 -19.55 -2.71 -9.53
N ALA A 132 -20.51 -3.63 -9.44
CA ALA A 132 -20.34 -4.97 -10.00
C ALA A 132 -20.27 -4.95 -11.53
N SER A 133 -20.98 -4.00 -12.18
CA SER A 133 -20.80 -3.71 -13.60
C SER A 133 -20.63 -2.22 -13.76
N ALA A 134 -19.50 -1.82 -14.32
CA ALA A 134 -19.12 -0.42 -14.40
C ALA A 134 -19.50 0.18 -15.74
N SER A 135 -20.10 1.39 -15.74
CA SER A 135 -20.24 2.22 -16.93
C SER A 135 -18.89 2.83 -17.29
N GLN A 136 -18.75 3.37 -18.49
CA GLN A 136 -17.54 4.06 -18.91
C GLN A 136 -17.17 5.19 -17.95
N ARG A 137 -18.16 5.94 -17.48
CA ARG A 137 -17.97 7.01 -16.50
C ARG A 137 -17.34 6.49 -15.20
N GLN A 138 -17.84 5.37 -14.69
CA GLN A 138 -17.31 4.76 -13.47
C GLN A 138 -15.87 4.28 -13.67
N ILE A 139 -15.57 3.71 -14.83
CA ILE A 139 -14.22 3.30 -15.18
C ILE A 139 -13.29 4.52 -15.20
N ASP A 140 -13.72 5.63 -15.82
CA ASP A 140 -12.93 6.86 -15.88
C ASP A 140 -12.66 7.41 -14.48
N GLU A 141 -13.65 7.37 -13.59
CA GLU A 141 -13.48 7.80 -12.19
C GLU A 141 -12.47 6.93 -11.45
N MET A 142 -12.49 5.62 -11.66
CA MET A 142 -11.52 4.70 -11.08
C MET A 142 -10.10 5.02 -11.58
N PHE A 143 -9.92 5.24 -12.86
CA PHE A 143 -8.62 5.62 -13.42
C PHE A 143 -8.13 6.95 -12.86
N ASN A 144 -8.98 7.93 -12.71
CA ASN A 144 -8.62 9.22 -12.13
C ASN A 144 -8.18 9.08 -10.67
N ALA A 145 -8.89 8.29 -9.88
CA ALA A 145 -8.51 8.02 -8.49
C ALA A 145 -7.17 7.29 -8.42
N TYR A 146 -6.94 6.33 -9.30
CA TYR A 146 -5.68 5.60 -9.40
C TYR A 146 -4.53 6.52 -9.83
N ALA A 147 -4.76 7.37 -10.82
CA ALA A 147 -3.75 8.30 -11.33
C ALA A 147 -3.27 9.30 -10.27
N ARG A 148 -4.14 9.69 -9.32
CA ARG A 148 -3.76 10.58 -8.20
C ARG A 148 -2.78 9.92 -7.25
N GLY A 149 -2.68 8.59 -7.23
CA GLY A 149 -1.72 7.86 -6.42
C GLY A 149 -0.32 7.82 -7.03
N LYS A 150 -0.17 8.25 -8.28
CA LYS A 150 1.12 8.24 -8.98
C LYS A 150 1.78 9.60 -8.89
N PRO A 151 3.13 9.65 -8.82
CA PRO A 151 3.82 10.94 -8.91
C PRO A 151 3.48 11.61 -10.24
N LYS A 152 3.22 12.90 -10.20
CA LYS A 152 3.07 13.67 -11.43
C LYS A 152 4.43 13.76 -12.09
N GLU A 153 4.50 13.39 -13.35
CA GLU A 153 5.70 13.64 -14.13
C GLU A 153 5.89 15.15 -14.22
N ALA A 154 7.11 15.59 -13.96
CA ALA A 154 7.47 16.97 -14.20
C ALA A 154 7.50 17.17 -15.72
N LEU A 155 6.62 18.00 -16.20
CA LEU A 155 6.61 18.39 -17.59
C LEU A 155 7.58 19.54 -17.80
#